data_ceffa62569037554b13895076d14ab45
#
_entry.id   ceffa62569037554b13895076d14ab45
#
_cell.length_a   1.000
_cell.length_b   1.000
_cell.length_c   1.000
_cell.angle_alpha   90.00
_cell.angle_beta   90.00
_cell.angle_gamma   90.00
#
_symmetry.space_group_name_H-M   'P 1'
#
loop_
_entity.id
_entity.type
_entity.pdbx_description
1 polymer ?
#
loop_
_entity_poly.entity_id
_entity_poly.type
_entity_poly.pdbx_seq_one_letter_code
_entity_poly.pdbx_strand_id
1 'polypeptide(L)'
;MKTKFLHRATALLFAGFTSSCSDFLDRYPLDELSDSSFWKTENDAMMAVTDIYGCLPTWDQDEDINSDNAVHGIKWAAGNISKGIYDPMDQSWAGSYTPIRQCNLVLEKVKDIEMSDESRKKIEGQAYFFRAFVYFNLIRSFGDVPYIDKPLNLTDVEDITRTPREEVYAKVMADFDKAIEYLPEEWDAANTPRVTKGAALAMKARAALYYNNWQVAADASKAVMDLGKYELYDAGNTGKYQELFWEKSDGCDENILYVQFNYPDKTHYLIGWECFPTLGWGGMNPTQSLVDAFEDKDGAPISKSTIYNEKDPFKNRDPRLEVNVLHDGEEMYGVTIKVKPLKSSGKTGIEQHGDATATGYYQQKWLDPSIDPQSEGWNMGKDWVVIRYAEVLLTYAEAMNELHPLSAESFDAVNQVRRRVGMPDLQNTDPSKPTYCATQDELRKRIQNEWRVEFALEGGKRMWDIRRWGIAKEVLNAPFLGLKMKPVEGVVDGKPAIVDYILYEGENIKLAGSHYEDHNYLLPVPQTEIDLNPKLTQNPGY
;
A
#
# COMPACT_ATOMS: atom_id res chain seq x y z
N MET A 1 -85.01 -0.80 35.69
CA MET A 1 -84.73 -1.57 34.43
C MET A 1 -83.90 -0.82 33.39
N LYS A 2 -83.58 0.46 33.59
CA LYS A 2 -82.77 1.24 32.63
C LYS A 2 -81.21 1.17 32.88
N THR A 3 -80.75 0.80 34.07
CA THR A 3 -79.36 0.75 34.42
C THR A 3 -78.58 -0.55 34.00
N LYS A 4 -79.30 -1.64 33.80
CA LYS A 4 -78.71 -2.93 33.33
C LYS A 4 -78.42 -2.98 31.82
N PHE A 5 -79.07 -2.13 31.02
CA PHE A 5 -78.87 -2.05 29.59
C PHE A 5 -77.55 -1.24 29.23
N LEU A 6 -77.23 -0.24 30.03
CA LEU A 6 -76.07 0.60 29.79
C LEU A 6 -74.79 -0.17 30.05
N HIS A 7 -74.71 -1.06 31.06
CA HIS A 7 -73.51 -1.86 31.35
C HIS A 7 -73.25 -3.00 30.33
N ARG A 8 -74.27 -3.48 29.64
CA ARG A 8 -74.09 -4.47 28.58
C ARG A 8 -73.62 -3.85 27.25
N ALA A 9 -74.03 -2.63 26.97
CA ALA A 9 -73.56 -1.87 25.82
C ALA A 9 -72.14 -1.42 25.96
N THR A 10 -71.68 -1.02 27.16
CA THR A 10 -70.29 -0.63 27.46
C THR A 10 -69.33 -1.84 27.41
N ALA A 11 -69.77 -3.04 27.86
CA ALA A 11 -68.98 -4.26 27.83
C ALA A 11 -68.79 -4.78 26.38
N LEU A 12 -69.75 -4.61 25.49
CA LEU A 12 -69.65 -4.98 24.07
C LEU A 12 -68.79 -3.99 23.26
N LEU A 13 -68.71 -2.72 23.64
CA LEU A 13 -67.80 -1.74 23.02
C LEU A 13 -66.34 -1.94 23.44
N PHE A 14 -66.07 -2.50 24.63
CA PHE A 14 -64.69 -2.79 25.06
C PHE A 14 -64.16 -4.12 24.52
N ALA A 15 -65.00 -5.07 24.13
CA ALA A 15 -64.57 -6.33 23.53
C ALA A 15 -64.23 -6.23 22.03
N GLY A 16 -64.61 -5.10 21.37
CA GLY A 16 -64.35 -4.88 19.93
C GLY A 16 -63.00 -4.19 19.61
N PHE A 17 -62.24 -3.80 20.62
CA PHE A 17 -60.95 -3.06 20.41
C PHE A 17 -59.68 -3.87 20.73
N THR A 18 -59.77 -5.17 20.96
CA THR A 18 -58.59 -6.01 21.23
C THR A 18 -58.12 -6.84 20.02
N SER A 19 -58.70 -6.64 18.83
CA SER A 19 -58.08 -7.10 17.57
C SER A 19 -57.24 -5.94 16.99
N SER A 20 -56.30 -5.45 17.74
CA SER A 20 -55.32 -4.46 17.26
C SER A 20 -54.18 -5.17 16.57
N CYS A 21 -54.10 -4.93 15.31
CA CYS A 21 -52.98 -5.06 14.42
C CYS A 21 -51.62 -5.17 15.13
N SER A 22 -51.08 -6.39 15.23
CA SER A 22 -49.65 -6.59 15.51
C SER A 22 -48.77 -5.92 14.44
N ASP A 23 -49.27 -5.76 13.23
CA ASP A 23 -48.53 -5.18 12.09
C ASP A 23 -48.39 -3.63 12.14
N PHE A 24 -49.05 -2.95 13.09
CA PHE A 24 -48.94 -1.48 13.18
C PHE A 24 -47.77 -1.01 14.05
N LEU A 25 -47.19 -1.88 14.87
CA LEU A 25 -46.07 -1.59 15.75
C LEU A 25 -44.70 -1.99 15.14
N ASP A 26 -44.70 -2.81 14.11
CA ASP A 26 -43.50 -3.16 13.34
C ASP A 26 -43.29 -2.19 12.16
N ARG A 27 -43.28 -0.88 12.45
CA ARG A 27 -42.77 0.09 11.48
C ARG A 27 -41.26 0.13 11.58
N TYR A 28 -40.61 -0.55 10.68
CA TYR A 28 -39.21 -0.30 10.40
C TYR A 28 -39.05 1.17 9.98
N PRO A 29 -37.99 1.87 10.42
CA PRO A 29 -37.66 3.20 9.91
C PRO A 29 -37.63 3.13 8.38
N LEU A 30 -38.34 4.03 7.71
CA LEU A 30 -38.37 4.08 6.23
C LEU A 30 -37.06 4.63 5.63
N ASP A 31 -36.19 5.12 6.47
CA ASP A 31 -34.91 5.74 6.21
C ASP A 31 -33.70 4.85 6.58
N GLU A 32 -33.91 3.67 7.22
CA GLU A 32 -32.90 2.66 7.43
C GLU A 32 -33.33 1.33 6.80
N LEU A 33 -32.49 0.77 5.91
CA LEU A 33 -32.67 -0.57 5.37
C LEU A 33 -32.53 -1.60 6.52
N SER A 34 -33.65 -2.15 6.98
CA SER A 34 -33.61 -3.22 7.98
C SER A 34 -33.07 -4.51 7.35
N ASP A 35 -32.35 -5.32 8.11
CA ASP A 35 -31.85 -6.65 7.68
C ASP A 35 -32.95 -7.51 7.03
N SER A 36 -34.18 -7.43 7.52
CA SER A 36 -35.33 -8.20 7.00
C SER A 36 -35.84 -7.71 5.63
N SER A 37 -35.52 -6.48 5.24
CA SER A 37 -35.97 -5.88 3.97
C SER A 37 -34.88 -5.86 2.89
N PHE A 38 -33.61 -5.93 3.27
CA PHE A 38 -32.48 -5.76 2.35
C PHE A 38 -32.11 -7.06 1.60
N TRP A 39 -31.91 -8.18 2.29
CA TRP A 39 -31.38 -9.43 1.72
C TRP A 39 -32.42 -10.25 0.95
N LYS A 40 -32.88 -9.78 -0.23
CA LYS A 40 -33.94 -10.44 -1.01
C LYS A 40 -33.52 -10.90 -2.38
N THR A 41 -32.59 -10.21 -3.00
CA THR A 41 -32.21 -10.43 -4.40
C THR A 41 -30.69 -10.56 -4.55
N GLU A 42 -30.26 -11.16 -5.67
CA GLU A 42 -28.86 -11.18 -6.08
C GLU A 42 -28.24 -9.78 -6.10
N ASN A 43 -28.99 -8.77 -6.57
CA ASN A 43 -28.53 -7.39 -6.61
C ASN A 43 -28.25 -6.83 -5.20
N ASP A 44 -29.09 -7.16 -4.22
CA ASP A 44 -28.87 -6.72 -2.83
C ASP A 44 -27.55 -7.31 -2.28
N ALA A 45 -27.32 -8.60 -2.52
CA ALA A 45 -26.06 -9.25 -2.12
C ALA A 45 -24.84 -8.64 -2.84
N MET A 46 -24.96 -8.30 -4.13
CA MET A 46 -23.91 -7.65 -4.89
C MET A 46 -23.65 -6.22 -4.39
N MET A 47 -24.67 -5.48 -4.00
CA MET A 47 -24.52 -4.15 -3.38
C MET A 47 -23.79 -4.25 -2.04
N ALA A 48 -24.15 -5.23 -1.18
CA ALA A 48 -23.46 -5.45 0.10
C ALA A 48 -21.98 -5.76 -0.09
N VAL A 49 -21.63 -6.58 -1.08
CA VAL A 49 -20.21 -6.85 -1.41
C VAL A 49 -19.51 -5.62 -1.96
N THR A 50 -20.22 -4.79 -2.75
CA THR A 50 -19.62 -3.58 -3.32
C THR A 50 -19.19 -2.58 -2.23
N ASP A 51 -19.95 -2.49 -1.14
CA ASP A 51 -19.59 -1.64 0.01
C ASP A 51 -18.26 -2.07 0.66
N ILE A 52 -17.94 -3.36 0.65
CA ILE A 52 -16.69 -3.90 1.23
C ILE A 52 -15.44 -3.40 0.48
N TYR A 53 -15.53 -3.04 -0.80
CA TYR A 53 -14.42 -2.48 -1.57
C TYR A 53 -13.83 -1.21 -0.95
N GLY A 54 -14.59 -0.51 -0.10
CA GLY A 54 -14.09 0.61 0.69
C GLY A 54 -12.94 0.26 1.65
N CYS A 55 -12.68 -1.02 1.91
CA CYS A 55 -11.54 -1.45 2.72
C CYS A 55 -10.20 -1.54 1.95
N LEU A 56 -10.22 -1.42 0.62
CA LEU A 56 -8.99 -1.35 -0.15
C LEU A 56 -8.27 -0.02 0.15
N PRO A 57 -6.92 -0.04 0.22
CA PRO A 57 -6.17 1.18 0.43
C PRO A 57 -6.44 2.13 -0.74
N THR A 58 -6.87 3.31 -0.41
CA THR A 58 -6.82 4.46 -1.32
C THR A 58 -5.40 5.01 -1.30
N TRP A 59 -5.05 5.93 -2.24
CA TRP A 59 -3.75 6.56 -2.16
C TRP A 59 -3.55 7.05 -0.72
N ASP A 60 -2.49 6.58 -0.11
CA ASP A 60 -2.03 7.09 1.17
C ASP A 60 -0.72 7.83 0.90
N GLN A 61 -0.72 9.06 1.37
CA GLN A 61 0.22 10.09 0.96
C GLN A 61 1.65 9.74 1.33
N ASP A 62 1.86 8.96 2.39
CA ASP A 62 3.10 9.06 3.13
C ASP A 62 3.67 7.71 3.54
N GLU A 63 3.24 6.63 2.95
CA GLU A 63 3.66 5.31 3.42
C GLU A 63 5.19 5.07 3.30
N ASP A 64 5.86 5.60 2.27
CA ASP A 64 7.32 5.41 2.11
C ASP A 64 8.15 6.25 3.10
N ILE A 65 7.58 7.28 3.73
CA ILE A 65 8.24 7.97 4.86
C ILE A 65 8.35 7.10 6.12
N ASN A 66 7.63 6.00 6.16
CA ASN A 66 7.74 5.01 7.22
C ASN A 66 8.89 4.01 6.99
N SER A 67 9.73 4.27 5.98
CA SER A 67 10.89 3.48 5.61
C SER A 67 12.17 4.33 5.52
N ASP A 68 13.25 3.71 5.04
CA ASP A 68 14.53 4.39 4.73
C ASP A 68 14.55 5.04 3.33
N ASN A 69 13.44 5.00 2.59
CA ASN A 69 13.36 5.56 1.24
C ASN A 69 13.12 7.07 1.24
N ALA A 70 12.29 7.58 2.15
CA ALA A 70 11.91 8.99 2.15
C ALA A 70 11.71 9.56 3.55
N VAL A 71 11.64 10.89 3.64
CA VAL A 71 11.21 11.63 4.83
C VAL A 71 10.13 12.63 4.43
N HIS A 72 9.35 13.08 5.39
CA HIS A 72 8.41 14.17 5.17
C HIS A 72 9.15 15.47 4.80
N GLY A 73 8.77 16.08 3.69
CA GLY A 73 9.15 17.44 3.34
C GLY A 73 8.49 18.46 4.27
N ILE A 74 7.28 18.16 4.70
CA ILE A 74 6.46 19.02 5.56
C ILE A 74 6.84 18.81 7.02
N LYS A 75 7.45 19.80 7.66
CA LYS A 75 8.05 19.67 9.00
C LYS A 75 7.09 19.28 10.11
N TRP A 76 5.78 19.58 9.99
CA TRP A 76 4.78 19.25 11.01
C TRP A 76 4.16 17.85 10.85
N ALA A 77 4.37 17.19 9.70
CA ALA A 77 3.82 15.87 9.40
C ALA A 77 4.88 14.76 9.52
N ALA A 78 5.68 14.76 10.57
CA ALA A 78 6.77 13.80 10.73
C ALA A 78 6.22 12.37 10.97
N GLY A 79 6.62 11.41 10.13
CA GLY A 79 6.27 10.01 10.28
C GLY A 79 6.74 9.42 11.63
N ASN A 80 5.82 8.81 12.35
CA ASN A 80 6.11 8.21 13.65
C ASN A 80 6.60 6.76 13.52
N ILE A 81 6.13 6.06 12.48
CA ILE A 81 6.43 4.63 12.28
C ILE A 81 7.92 4.41 12.01
N SER A 82 8.54 5.17 11.10
CA SER A 82 9.98 5.08 10.84
C SER A 82 10.83 5.46 12.05
N LYS A 83 10.29 6.28 12.97
CA LYS A 83 10.99 6.72 14.19
C LYS A 83 10.85 5.73 15.36
N GLY A 84 10.08 4.65 15.20
CA GLY A 84 9.79 3.72 16.28
C GLY A 84 8.90 4.29 17.38
N ILE A 85 8.11 5.32 17.07
CA ILE A 85 7.19 5.95 18.02
C ILE A 85 5.78 5.42 17.76
N TYR A 86 5.33 4.53 18.63
CA TYR A 86 3.99 3.95 18.56
C TYR A 86 3.28 4.13 19.88
N ASP A 87 2.20 4.92 19.89
CA ASP A 87 1.33 5.07 21.03
C ASP A 87 0.13 4.11 20.89
N PRO A 88 -0.13 3.21 21.87
CA PRO A 88 -1.32 2.37 21.87
C PRO A 88 -2.63 3.14 21.77
N MET A 89 -2.66 4.41 22.22
CA MET A 89 -3.83 5.28 22.12
C MET A 89 -4.11 5.78 20.71
N ASP A 90 -3.10 5.81 19.84
CA ASP A 90 -3.21 6.25 18.45
C ASP A 90 -3.59 5.10 17.49
N GLN A 91 -3.63 3.86 17.99
CA GLN A 91 -3.97 2.70 17.17
C GLN A 91 -5.47 2.42 17.17
N SER A 92 -5.96 1.80 16.10
CA SER A 92 -7.36 1.38 15.98
C SER A 92 -7.51 0.09 15.18
N TRP A 93 -8.40 -0.80 15.62
CA TRP A 93 -8.85 -1.97 14.88
C TRP A 93 -10.24 -1.79 14.24
N ALA A 94 -10.99 -0.78 14.68
CA ALA A 94 -12.39 -0.60 14.29
C ALA A 94 -12.58 -0.59 12.76
N GLY A 95 -11.73 0.13 12.04
CA GLY A 95 -11.74 0.18 10.58
C GLY A 95 -11.54 -1.17 9.90
N SER A 96 -10.84 -2.13 10.55
CA SER A 96 -10.60 -3.47 10.01
C SER A 96 -11.72 -4.45 10.33
N TYR A 97 -12.34 -4.37 11.52
CA TYR A 97 -13.41 -5.32 11.89
C TYR A 97 -14.76 -5.03 11.25
N THR A 98 -15.01 -3.79 10.80
CA THR A 98 -16.21 -3.45 10.02
C THR A 98 -16.31 -4.27 8.72
N PRO A 99 -15.31 -4.26 7.81
CA PRO A 99 -15.38 -5.08 6.60
C PRO A 99 -15.36 -6.58 6.89
N ILE A 100 -14.70 -7.06 7.96
CA ILE A 100 -14.79 -8.46 8.39
C ILE A 100 -16.23 -8.85 8.73
N ARG A 101 -16.92 -8.01 9.51
CA ARG A 101 -18.34 -8.22 9.84
C ARG A 101 -19.20 -8.24 8.57
N GLN A 102 -18.97 -7.32 7.64
CA GLN A 102 -19.69 -7.27 6.36
C GLN A 102 -19.44 -8.55 5.54
N CYS A 103 -18.19 -9.03 5.43
CA CYS A 103 -17.88 -10.29 4.76
C CYS A 103 -18.63 -11.47 5.39
N ASN A 104 -18.61 -11.58 6.74
CA ASN A 104 -19.30 -12.65 7.45
C ASN A 104 -20.81 -12.59 7.23
N LEU A 105 -21.39 -11.38 7.20
CA LEU A 105 -22.81 -11.19 6.94
C LEU A 105 -23.19 -11.61 5.52
N VAL A 106 -22.41 -11.22 4.50
CA VAL A 106 -22.58 -11.66 3.12
C VAL A 106 -22.55 -13.18 3.03
N LEU A 107 -21.53 -13.83 3.61
CA LEU A 107 -21.36 -15.30 3.59
C LEU A 107 -22.46 -16.05 4.33
N GLU A 108 -23.13 -15.43 5.30
CA GLU A 108 -24.30 -15.97 5.97
C GLU A 108 -25.58 -15.81 5.13
N LYS A 109 -25.87 -14.58 4.70
CA LYS A 109 -27.17 -14.21 4.09
C LYS A 109 -27.33 -14.68 2.65
N VAL A 110 -26.24 -14.75 1.88
CA VAL A 110 -26.28 -15.14 0.46
C VAL A 110 -26.85 -16.56 0.25
N LYS A 111 -26.80 -17.41 1.28
CA LYS A 111 -27.30 -18.79 1.25
C LYS A 111 -28.81 -18.88 1.10
N ASP A 112 -29.52 -17.88 1.63
CA ASP A 112 -30.98 -17.83 1.68
C ASP A 112 -31.58 -17.06 0.50
N ILE A 113 -30.75 -16.44 -0.36
CA ILE A 113 -31.21 -15.67 -1.52
C ILE A 113 -31.30 -16.60 -2.73
N GLU A 114 -32.44 -16.53 -3.45
CA GLU A 114 -32.64 -17.27 -4.69
C GLU A 114 -31.80 -16.65 -5.83
N MET A 115 -30.81 -17.39 -6.29
CA MET A 115 -29.90 -17.02 -7.38
C MET A 115 -29.20 -18.26 -7.96
N SER A 116 -28.51 -18.10 -9.09
CA SER A 116 -27.71 -19.18 -9.66
C SER A 116 -26.51 -19.52 -8.76
N ASP A 117 -26.04 -20.77 -8.81
CA ASP A 117 -24.84 -21.19 -8.06
C ASP A 117 -23.59 -20.42 -8.54
N GLU A 118 -23.54 -20.05 -9.83
CA GLU A 118 -22.45 -19.24 -10.38
C GLU A 118 -22.44 -17.83 -9.79
N SER A 119 -23.60 -17.14 -9.74
CA SER A 119 -23.72 -15.83 -9.13
C SER A 119 -23.37 -15.87 -7.65
N ARG A 120 -23.88 -16.88 -6.93
CA ARG A 120 -23.57 -17.09 -5.51
C ARG A 120 -22.07 -17.22 -5.28
N LYS A 121 -21.38 -18.08 -6.04
CA LYS A 121 -19.92 -18.24 -5.97
C LYS A 121 -19.18 -16.95 -6.22
N LYS A 122 -19.57 -16.17 -7.24
CA LYS A 122 -18.95 -14.86 -7.52
C LYS A 122 -19.08 -13.87 -6.37
N ILE A 123 -20.21 -13.87 -5.66
CA ILE A 123 -20.45 -13.02 -4.48
C ILE A 123 -19.63 -13.52 -3.28
N GLU A 124 -19.73 -14.81 -2.96
CA GLU A 124 -18.96 -15.44 -1.88
C GLU A 124 -17.44 -15.28 -2.09
N GLY A 125 -16.96 -15.46 -3.33
CA GLY A 125 -15.55 -15.32 -3.69
C GLY A 125 -14.98 -13.95 -3.36
N GLN A 126 -15.76 -12.88 -3.61
CA GLN A 126 -15.38 -11.53 -3.22
C GLN A 126 -15.33 -11.37 -1.70
N ALA A 127 -16.33 -11.89 -0.97
CA ALA A 127 -16.37 -11.81 0.48
C ALA A 127 -15.20 -12.59 1.13
N TYR A 128 -14.86 -13.78 0.63
CA TYR A 128 -13.67 -14.52 1.07
C TYR A 128 -12.38 -13.75 0.78
N PHE A 129 -12.26 -13.17 -0.42
CA PHE A 129 -11.10 -12.35 -0.77
C PHE A 129 -10.88 -11.19 0.22
N PHE A 130 -11.92 -10.41 0.49
CA PHE A 130 -11.80 -9.25 1.37
C PHE A 130 -11.58 -9.64 2.82
N ARG A 131 -12.19 -10.71 3.31
CA ARG A 131 -11.94 -11.20 4.67
C ARG A 131 -10.48 -11.62 4.82
N ALA A 132 -9.94 -12.37 3.86
CA ALA A 132 -8.52 -12.75 3.83
C ALA A 132 -7.60 -11.53 3.75
N PHE A 133 -7.93 -10.56 2.89
CA PHE A 133 -7.16 -9.33 2.72
C PHE A 133 -7.06 -8.53 4.03
N VAL A 134 -8.18 -8.33 4.71
CA VAL A 134 -8.22 -7.56 5.96
C VAL A 134 -7.50 -8.30 7.08
N TYR A 135 -7.73 -9.61 7.24
CA TYR A 135 -7.02 -10.39 8.25
C TYR A 135 -5.51 -10.47 8.00
N PHE A 136 -5.08 -10.59 6.75
CA PHE A 136 -3.65 -10.50 6.41
C PHE A 136 -3.05 -9.18 6.88
N ASN A 137 -3.72 -8.05 6.61
CA ASN A 137 -3.26 -6.73 7.06
C ASN A 137 -3.23 -6.61 8.59
N LEU A 138 -4.21 -7.16 9.30
CA LEU A 138 -4.24 -7.19 10.76
C LEU A 138 -3.07 -7.98 11.34
N ILE A 139 -2.85 -9.22 10.88
CA ILE A 139 -1.81 -10.08 11.46
C ILE A 139 -0.39 -9.61 11.11
N ARG A 140 -0.17 -8.99 9.94
CA ARG A 140 1.14 -8.41 9.62
C ARG A 140 1.46 -7.17 10.46
N SER A 141 0.41 -6.43 10.89
CA SER A 141 0.56 -5.21 11.68
C SER A 141 0.63 -5.48 13.18
N PHE A 142 -0.27 -6.30 13.71
CA PHE A 142 -0.47 -6.48 15.16
C PHE A 142 -0.07 -7.86 15.69
N GLY A 143 0.27 -8.81 14.83
CA GLY A 143 0.53 -10.20 15.23
C GLY A 143 -0.76 -10.95 15.55
N ASP A 144 -0.91 -11.41 16.78
CA ASP A 144 -2.13 -12.10 17.23
C ASP A 144 -3.31 -11.11 17.28
N VAL A 145 -4.48 -11.54 16.74
CA VAL A 145 -5.68 -10.70 16.68
C VAL A 145 -6.93 -11.55 16.90
N PRO A 146 -8.06 -11.00 17.37
CA PRO A 146 -9.31 -11.73 17.42
C PRO A 146 -9.72 -12.26 16.03
N TYR A 147 -9.95 -13.57 15.91
CA TYR A 147 -10.46 -14.15 14.66
C TYR A 147 -11.97 -14.39 14.77
N ILE A 148 -12.73 -13.77 13.88
CA ILE A 148 -14.19 -13.75 13.86
C ILE A 148 -14.66 -14.16 12.46
N ASP A 149 -15.30 -15.33 12.33
CA ASP A 149 -15.75 -15.89 11.05
C ASP A 149 -17.28 -15.97 10.89
N LYS A 150 -18.01 -15.36 11.83
CA LYS A 150 -19.48 -15.24 11.82
C LYS A 150 -19.92 -13.86 12.33
N PRO A 151 -21.13 -13.40 12.01
CA PRO A 151 -21.73 -12.27 12.70
C PRO A 151 -21.84 -12.55 14.21
N LEU A 152 -21.42 -11.58 15.04
CA LEU A 152 -21.46 -11.69 16.50
C LEU A 152 -22.75 -11.10 17.07
N ASN A 153 -23.27 -11.76 18.13
CA ASN A 153 -24.29 -11.21 19.01
C ASN A 153 -23.64 -10.54 20.21
N LEU A 154 -24.38 -9.73 20.96
CA LEU A 154 -23.89 -9.03 22.15
C LEU A 154 -23.28 -9.97 23.20
N THR A 155 -23.78 -11.20 23.31
CA THR A 155 -23.26 -12.23 24.24
C THR A 155 -21.97 -12.88 23.77
N ASP A 156 -21.66 -12.84 22.46
CA ASP A 156 -20.44 -13.46 21.92
C ASP A 156 -19.18 -12.62 22.23
N VAL A 157 -19.35 -11.34 22.60
CA VAL A 157 -18.23 -10.38 22.75
C VAL A 157 -17.45 -10.60 24.04
N GLU A 158 -18.08 -11.16 25.07
CA GLU A 158 -17.48 -11.30 26.43
C GLU A 158 -16.30 -12.28 26.49
N ASP A 159 -16.21 -13.21 25.53
CA ASP A 159 -15.18 -14.28 25.51
C ASP A 159 -14.14 -14.12 24.40
N ILE A 160 -14.12 -12.99 23.69
CA ILE A 160 -13.17 -12.76 22.62
C ILE A 160 -11.75 -12.59 23.19
N THR A 161 -10.83 -13.39 22.66
CA THR A 161 -9.39 -13.32 22.92
C THR A 161 -8.62 -13.17 21.61
N ARG A 162 -7.34 -12.86 21.68
CA ARG A 162 -6.48 -12.85 20.50
C ARG A 162 -6.19 -14.30 20.08
N THR A 163 -6.38 -14.61 18.81
CA THR A 163 -6.01 -15.87 18.16
C THR A 163 -4.57 -15.77 17.67
N PRO A 164 -3.73 -16.80 17.88
CA PRO A 164 -2.36 -16.82 17.37
C PRO A 164 -2.32 -16.51 15.86
N ARG A 165 -1.39 -15.66 15.46
CA ARG A 165 -1.28 -15.20 14.05
C ARG A 165 -1.10 -16.34 13.05
N GLU A 166 -0.45 -17.43 13.45
CA GLU A 166 -0.25 -18.63 12.61
C GLU A 166 -1.58 -19.34 12.31
N GLU A 167 -2.50 -19.37 13.29
CA GLU A 167 -3.85 -19.91 13.07
C GLU A 167 -4.67 -18.98 12.17
N VAL A 168 -4.59 -17.67 12.40
CA VAL A 168 -5.27 -16.69 11.52
C VAL A 168 -4.69 -16.76 10.11
N TYR A 169 -3.36 -16.89 9.96
CA TYR A 169 -2.72 -17.08 8.65
C TYR A 169 -3.27 -18.30 7.91
N ALA A 170 -3.44 -19.43 8.60
CA ALA A 170 -4.03 -20.63 7.97
C ALA A 170 -5.47 -20.37 7.47
N LYS A 171 -6.26 -19.58 8.20
CA LYS A 171 -7.60 -19.16 7.78
C LYS A 171 -7.57 -18.21 6.59
N VAL A 172 -6.61 -17.26 6.59
CA VAL A 172 -6.36 -16.35 5.46
C VAL A 172 -6.05 -17.13 4.19
N MET A 173 -5.18 -18.13 4.27
CA MET A 173 -4.87 -19.00 3.12
C MET A 173 -6.10 -19.76 2.61
N ALA A 174 -6.91 -20.32 3.52
CA ALA A 174 -8.13 -21.03 3.16
C ALA A 174 -9.18 -20.11 2.49
N ASP A 175 -9.32 -18.88 2.97
CA ASP A 175 -10.21 -17.88 2.37
C ASP A 175 -9.72 -17.47 0.97
N PHE A 176 -8.40 -17.27 0.76
CA PHE A 176 -7.86 -17.05 -0.59
C PHE A 176 -8.10 -18.25 -1.50
N ASP A 177 -7.99 -19.50 -1.00
CA ASP A 177 -8.29 -20.68 -1.81
C ASP A 177 -9.75 -20.69 -2.25
N LYS A 178 -10.69 -20.31 -1.39
CA LYS A 178 -12.10 -20.15 -1.76
C LYS A 178 -12.32 -19.03 -2.75
N ALA A 179 -11.65 -17.90 -2.58
CA ALA A 179 -11.71 -16.80 -3.54
C ALA A 179 -11.19 -17.23 -4.93
N ILE A 180 -10.06 -17.94 -5.00
CA ILE A 180 -9.48 -18.46 -6.24
C ILE A 180 -10.40 -19.47 -6.93
N GLU A 181 -11.09 -20.33 -6.15
CA GLU A 181 -12.06 -21.31 -6.67
C GLU A 181 -13.31 -20.61 -7.28
N TYR A 182 -13.78 -19.51 -6.68
CA TYR A 182 -15.08 -18.92 -6.94
C TYR A 182 -15.04 -17.70 -7.85
N LEU A 183 -13.94 -16.95 -7.85
CA LEU A 183 -13.84 -15.73 -8.65
C LEU A 183 -13.56 -16.04 -10.13
N PRO A 184 -14.14 -15.26 -11.05
CA PRO A 184 -13.83 -15.36 -12.47
C PRO A 184 -12.42 -14.85 -12.77
N GLU A 185 -11.85 -15.26 -13.89
CA GLU A 185 -10.59 -14.71 -14.39
C GLU A 185 -10.78 -13.27 -14.89
N GLU A 186 -12.00 -12.93 -15.33
CA GLU A 186 -12.35 -11.63 -15.88
C GLU A 186 -13.83 -11.33 -15.61
N TRP A 187 -14.15 -10.09 -15.33
CA TRP A 187 -15.50 -9.60 -15.22
C TRP A 187 -15.95 -8.95 -16.54
N ASP A 188 -17.25 -8.90 -16.77
CA ASP A 188 -17.81 -8.08 -17.85
C ASP A 188 -17.59 -6.58 -17.57
N ALA A 189 -17.74 -5.75 -18.62
CA ALA A 189 -17.47 -4.30 -18.53
C ALA A 189 -18.36 -3.57 -17.49
N ALA A 190 -19.55 -4.08 -17.17
CA ALA A 190 -20.42 -3.46 -16.16
C ALA A 190 -19.97 -3.74 -14.73
N ASN A 191 -19.15 -4.77 -14.54
CA ASN A 191 -18.63 -5.24 -13.25
C ASN A 191 -17.12 -5.03 -13.09
N THR A 192 -16.47 -4.36 -14.02
CA THR A 192 -15.05 -3.99 -13.94
C THR A 192 -14.92 -2.59 -13.29
N PRO A 193 -13.94 -2.38 -12.36
CA PRO A 193 -13.01 -3.36 -11.81
C PRO A 193 -13.55 -4.04 -10.55
N ARG A 194 -13.64 -5.36 -10.55
CA ARG A 194 -13.88 -6.17 -9.36
C ARG A 194 -12.73 -7.14 -9.17
N VAL A 195 -12.55 -7.64 -7.94
CA VAL A 195 -11.50 -8.62 -7.65
C VAL A 195 -11.67 -9.86 -8.50
N THR A 196 -10.58 -10.30 -9.14
CA THR A 196 -10.52 -11.44 -10.04
C THR A 196 -9.80 -12.62 -9.39
N LYS A 197 -9.84 -13.78 -10.03
CA LYS A 197 -9.00 -14.93 -9.66
C LYS A 197 -7.52 -14.56 -9.64
N GLY A 198 -7.05 -13.74 -10.60
CA GLY A 198 -5.68 -13.25 -10.65
C GLY A 198 -5.32 -12.38 -9.44
N ALA A 199 -6.22 -11.49 -9.01
CA ALA A 199 -6.05 -10.69 -7.81
C ALA A 199 -5.96 -11.57 -6.54
N ALA A 200 -6.81 -12.61 -6.44
CA ALA A 200 -6.79 -13.54 -5.30
C ALA A 200 -5.49 -14.36 -5.25
N LEU A 201 -5.00 -14.84 -6.39
CA LEU A 201 -3.72 -15.53 -6.51
C LEU A 201 -2.55 -14.63 -6.11
N ALA A 202 -2.51 -13.38 -6.60
CA ALA A 202 -1.45 -12.43 -6.31
C ALA A 202 -1.43 -12.04 -4.82
N MET A 203 -2.62 -11.83 -4.21
CA MET A 203 -2.71 -11.57 -2.76
C MET A 203 -2.29 -12.79 -1.93
N LYS A 204 -2.67 -14.01 -2.34
CA LYS A 204 -2.20 -15.24 -1.69
C LYS A 204 -0.69 -15.36 -1.76
N ALA A 205 -0.07 -15.05 -2.92
CA ALA A 205 1.38 -15.05 -3.10
C ALA A 205 2.06 -14.04 -2.17
N ARG A 206 1.56 -12.79 -2.11
CA ARG A 206 2.04 -11.75 -1.18
C ARG A 206 1.96 -12.22 0.28
N ALA A 207 0.81 -12.75 0.71
CA ALA A 207 0.65 -13.21 2.08
C ALA A 207 1.57 -14.38 2.42
N ALA A 208 1.75 -15.33 1.51
CA ALA A 208 2.67 -16.45 1.68
C ALA A 208 4.13 -15.98 1.76
N LEU A 209 4.54 -15.01 0.94
CA LEU A 209 5.88 -14.40 0.97
C LEU A 209 6.18 -13.78 2.35
N TYR A 210 5.23 -13.08 2.92
CA TYR A 210 5.35 -12.45 4.24
C TYR A 210 5.59 -13.43 5.38
N TYR A 211 5.07 -14.66 5.26
CA TYR A 211 5.22 -15.72 6.25
C TYR A 211 6.28 -16.76 5.87
N ASN A 212 7.17 -16.42 4.92
CA ASN A 212 8.24 -17.29 4.43
C ASN A 212 7.72 -18.66 3.93
N ASN A 213 6.46 -18.70 3.50
CA ASN A 213 5.90 -19.89 2.87
C ASN A 213 6.24 -19.89 1.37
N TRP A 214 7.53 -20.11 1.10
CA TRP A 214 8.13 -19.98 -0.23
C TRP A 214 7.44 -20.81 -1.29
N GLN A 215 7.05 -22.04 -0.96
CA GLN A 215 6.39 -22.92 -1.93
C GLN A 215 5.03 -22.34 -2.35
N VAL A 216 4.21 -21.93 -1.40
CA VAL A 216 2.89 -21.33 -1.72
C VAL A 216 3.06 -20.00 -2.44
N ALA A 217 4.06 -19.19 -2.08
CA ALA A 217 4.36 -17.94 -2.77
C ALA A 217 4.76 -18.19 -4.24
N ALA A 218 5.64 -19.17 -4.49
CA ALA A 218 6.06 -19.54 -5.84
C ALA A 218 4.89 -20.09 -6.66
N ASP A 219 4.13 -21.05 -6.11
CA ASP A 219 3.01 -21.70 -6.82
C ASP A 219 1.91 -20.69 -7.16
N ALA A 220 1.54 -19.81 -6.24
CA ALA A 220 0.51 -18.80 -6.48
C ALA A 220 0.97 -17.74 -7.49
N SER A 221 2.23 -17.27 -7.41
CA SER A 221 2.80 -16.36 -8.41
C SER A 221 2.86 -16.99 -9.78
N LYS A 222 3.33 -18.25 -9.87
CA LYS A 222 3.37 -19.00 -11.13
C LYS A 222 1.96 -19.14 -11.73
N ALA A 223 0.96 -19.40 -10.90
CA ALA A 223 -0.43 -19.50 -11.36
C ALA A 223 -0.94 -18.17 -11.93
N VAL A 224 -0.54 -17.01 -11.38
CA VAL A 224 -0.86 -15.70 -12.00
C VAL A 224 -0.19 -15.57 -13.37
N MET A 225 1.10 -15.92 -13.45
CA MET A 225 1.86 -15.88 -14.72
C MET A 225 1.23 -16.77 -15.79
N ASP A 226 0.76 -17.97 -15.39
CA ASP A 226 0.16 -18.97 -16.29
C ASP A 226 -1.25 -18.59 -16.78
N LEU A 227 -1.93 -17.63 -16.15
CA LEU A 227 -3.19 -17.07 -16.69
C LEU A 227 -2.97 -16.38 -18.04
N GLY A 228 -1.76 -15.84 -18.30
CA GLY A 228 -1.45 -15.13 -19.54
C GLY A 228 -2.29 -13.87 -19.77
N LYS A 229 -2.81 -13.27 -18.67
CA LYS A 229 -3.66 -12.08 -18.68
C LYS A 229 -2.89 -10.80 -18.35
N TYR A 230 -1.71 -10.93 -17.76
CA TYR A 230 -0.95 -9.83 -17.23
C TYR A 230 0.43 -9.75 -17.86
N GLU A 231 0.89 -8.53 -18.12
CA GLU A 231 2.23 -8.27 -18.64
C GLU A 231 2.80 -6.97 -18.07
N LEU A 232 4.12 -6.80 -18.15
CA LEU A 232 4.77 -5.54 -17.76
C LEU A 232 4.41 -4.44 -18.77
N TYR A 233 4.00 -3.28 -18.26
CA TYR A 233 3.62 -2.14 -19.10
C TYR A 233 4.79 -1.74 -20.01
N ASP A 234 4.52 -1.72 -21.33
CA ASP A 234 5.46 -1.38 -22.39
C ASP A 234 6.83 -2.08 -22.30
N ALA A 235 6.83 -3.37 -21.96
CA ALA A 235 8.03 -4.19 -21.92
C ALA A 235 8.86 -4.01 -23.21
N GLY A 236 10.13 -3.62 -23.03
CA GLY A 236 11.06 -3.33 -24.13
C GLY A 236 11.10 -1.86 -24.58
N ASN A 237 10.28 -0.98 -24.03
CA ASN A 237 10.33 0.46 -24.27
C ASN A 237 10.65 1.23 -22.98
N THR A 238 11.94 1.38 -22.71
CA THR A 238 12.44 1.99 -21.46
C THR A 238 11.97 3.43 -21.23
N GLY A 239 11.65 4.16 -22.30
CA GLY A 239 11.18 5.56 -22.21
C GLY A 239 9.75 5.70 -21.70
N LYS A 240 9.01 4.60 -21.55
CA LYS A 240 7.62 4.62 -21.13
C LYS A 240 7.36 4.12 -19.69
N TYR A 241 8.39 3.68 -18.97
CA TYR A 241 8.22 3.22 -17.61
C TYR A 241 7.53 4.25 -16.70
N GLN A 242 7.87 5.52 -16.86
CA GLN A 242 7.25 6.61 -16.09
C GLN A 242 5.74 6.74 -16.37
N GLU A 243 5.31 6.45 -17.60
CA GLU A 243 3.89 6.54 -17.99
C GLU A 243 2.98 5.57 -17.22
N LEU A 244 3.55 4.49 -16.65
CA LEU A 244 2.82 3.57 -15.77
C LEU A 244 2.18 4.28 -14.56
N PHE A 245 2.74 5.39 -14.12
CA PHE A 245 2.29 6.15 -12.97
C PHE A 245 1.39 7.33 -13.32
N TRP A 246 0.96 7.46 -14.58
CA TRP A 246 0.10 8.52 -15.09
C TRP A 246 -1.29 7.98 -15.45
N GLU A 247 -2.31 8.84 -15.48
CA GLU A 247 -3.71 8.44 -15.76
C GLU A 247 -3.86 7.65 -17.06
N LYS A 248 -3.06 7.92 -18.08
CA LYS A 248 -3.13 7.20 -19.37
C LYS A 248 -2.83 5.71 -19.31
N SER A 249 -2.27 5.21 -18.22
CA SER A 249 -2.02 3.78 -17.99
C SER A 249 -3.09 3.09 -17.15
N ASP A 250 -4.17 3.78 -16.80
CA ASP A 250 -5.24 3.18 -16.01
C ASP A 250 -5.86 1.99 -16.74
N GLY A 251 -6.11 0.92 -15.99
CA GLY A 251 -6.64 -0.32 -16.54
C GLY A 251 -5.68 -1.08 -17.46
N CYS A 252 -4.35 -0.77 -17.49
CA CYS A 252 -3.39 -1.54 -18.28
C CYS A 252 -3.19 -2.96 -17.71
N ASP A 253 -2.65 -3.85 -18.55
CA ASP A 253 -2.47 -5.28 -18.22
C ASP A 253 -1.43 -5.55 -17.11
N GLU A 254 -0.69 -4.52 -16.65
CA GLU A 254 0.16 -4.65 -15.47
C GLU A 254 -0.66 -4.53 -14.16
N ASN A 255 -1.82 -3.86 -14.17
CA ASN A 255 -2.64 -3.60 -13.01
C ASN A 255 -3.52 -4.82 -12.65
N ILE A 256 -3.16 -5.57 -11.60
CA ILE A 256 -3.88 -6.78 -11.17
C ILE A 256 -5.01 -6.45 -10.19
N LEU A 257 -4.74 -5.56 -9.24
CA LEU A 257 -5.68 -5.08 -8.25
C LEU A 257 -5.49 -3.59 -8.07
N TYR A 258 -6.55 -2.82 -8.27
CA TYR A 258 -6.51 -1.36 -8.16
C TYR A 258 -7.84 -0.79 -7.69
N VAL A 259 -7.80 0.40 -7.13
CA VAL A 259 -8.96 1.20 -6.77
C VAL A 259 -9.15 2.24 -7.86
N GLN A 260 -10.30 2.18 -8.52
CA GLN A 260 -10.63 3.12 -9.59
C GLN A 260 -10.94 4.49 -9.03
N PHE A 261 -10.33 5.49 -9.64
CA PHE A 261 -10.65 6.89 -9.49
C PHE A 261 -11.08 7.46 -10.83
N ASN A 262 -11.90 8.48 -10.82
CA ASN A 262 -12.35 9.15 -12.02
C ASN A 262 -12.79 10.59 -11.70
N TYR A 263 -12.30 11.53 -12.47
CA TYR A 263 -12.75 12.91 -12.37
C TYR A 263 -14.15 13.06 -13.02
N PRO A 264 -15.11 13.81 -12.43
CA PRO A 264 -15.01 14.51 -11.14
C PRO A 264 -15.56 13.71 -9.94
N ASP A 265 -16.00 12.47 -10.11
CA ASP A 265 -16.84 11.76 -9.13
C ASP A 265 -16.04 11.21 -7.94
N LYS A 266 -14.89 10.65 -8.19
CA LYS A 266 -13.99 10.09 -7.16
C LYS A 266 -12.55 10.48 -7.48
N THR A 267 -12.00 11.41 -6.73
CA THR A 267 -10.67 11.99 -6.98
C THR A 267 -9.77 11.90 -5.76
N HIS A 268 -8.48 12.12 -5.99
CA HIS A 268 -7.47 12.31 -4.95
C HIS A 268 -6.55 13.49 -5.31
N TYR A 269 -5.63 13.85 -4.40
CA TYR A 269 -4.81 15.06 -4.52
C TYR A 269 -3.29 14.78 -4.55
N LEU A 270 -2.89 13.62 -5.09
CA LEU A 270 -1.51 13.14 -5.04
C LEU A 270 -0.49 14.14 -5.63
N ILE A 271 -0.72 14.67 -6.84
CA ILE A 271 0.20 15.65 -7.45
C ILE A 271 0.25 16.94 -6.63
N GLY A 272 -0.89 17.46 -6.18
CA GLY A 272 -0.93 18.67 -5.36
C GLY A 272 -0.17 18.53 -4.05
N TRP A 273 -0.20 17.33 -3.45
CA TRP A 273 0.53 17.01 -2.23
C TRP A 273 2.02 16.82 -2.49
N GLU A 274 2.39 16.05 -3.52
CA GLU A 274 3.76 15.61 -3.75
C GLU A 274 4.60 16.58 -4.60
N CYS A 275 3.99 17.39 -5.44
CA CYS A 275 4.72 18.36 -6.24
C CYS A 275 5.47 19.35 -5.33
N PHE A 276 6.63 19.81 -5.80
CA PHE A 276 7.47 20.74 -5.04
C PHE A 276 6.75 22.06 -4.68
N PRO A 277 7.18 22.77 -3.61
CA PRO A 277 6.41 23.85 -2.96
C PRO A 277 6.06 25.08 -3.80
N THR A 278 6.57 25.21 -5.01
CA THR A 278 6.14 26.27 -5.93
C THR A 278 4.73 25.99 -6.47
N LEU A 279 4.39 24.73 -6.66
CA LEU A 279 3.16 24.25 -7.29
C LEU A 279 2.34 23.31 -6.39
N GLY A 280 2.95 22.72 -5.36
CA GLY A 280 2.36 21.80 -4.41
C GLY A 280 2.96 21.96 -3.02
N TRP A 281 3.03 20.86 -2.26
CA TRP A 281 3.46 20.88 -0.86
C TRP A 281 4.80 20.16 -0.61
N GLY A 282 5.32 19.38 -1.58
CA GLY A 282 6.58 18.64 -1.45
C GLY A 282 6.52 17.55 -0.37
N GLY A 283 5.42 16.82 -0.32
CA GLY A 283 5.08 15.90 0.78
C GLY A 283 6.16 14.88 1.10
N MET A 284 6.73 14.24 0.09
CA MET A 284 7.68 13.15 0.25
C MET A 284 9.04 13.49 -0.37
N ASN A 285 10.10 13.43 0.44
CA ASN A 285 11.45 13.73 0.01
C ASN A 285 12.35 12.49 0.07
N PRO A 286 12.81 11.98 -1.09
CA PRO A 286 13.73 10.85 -1.16
C PRO A 286 14.99 11.04 -0.33
N THR A 287 15.47 9.99 0.32
CA THR A 287 16.73 10.01 1.06
C THR A 287 17.92 9.72 0.14
N GLN A 288 19.13 10.07 0.58
CA GLN A 288 20.37 9.66 -0.10
C GLN A 288 20.49 8.14 -0.18
N SER A 289 19.99 7.41 0.83
CA SER A 289 19.98 5.95 0.85
C SER A 289 19.14 5.35 -0.30
N LEU A 290 18.03 5.99 -0.65
CA LEU A 290 17.26 5.56 -1.83
C LEU A 290 18.00 5.89 -3.13
N VAL A 291 18.58 7.09 -3.26
CA VAL A 291 19.37 7.47 -4.44
C VAL A 291 20.54 6.51 -4.65
N ASP A 292 21.20 6.08 -3.56
CA ASP A 292 22.31 5.14 -3.60
C ASP A 292 21.90 3.70 -3.93
N ALA A 293 20.63 3.32 -3.72
CA ALA A 293 20.13 1.99 -4.03
C ALA A 293 20.02 1.70 -5.54
N PHE A 294 19.85 2.74 -6.35
CA PHE A 294 19.86 2.60 -7.81
C PHE A 294 21.26 2.25 -8.29
N GLU A 295 21.41 1.24 -9.09
CA GLU A 295 22.68 0.76 -9.64
C GLU A 295 23.23 1.70 -10.72
N ASP A 296 24.45 1.48 -11.16
CA ASP A 296 24.89 2.08 -12.43
C ASP A 296 24.25 1.35 -13.63
N LYS A 297 24.34 1.96 -14.81
CA LYS A 297 23.73 1.41 -16.05
C LYS A 297 24.28 0.05 -16.46
N ASP A 298 25.46 -0.35 -15.97
CA ASP A 298 26.08 -1.64 -16.23
C ASP A 298 25.68 -2.70 -15.17
N GLY A 299 24.84 -2.28 -14.22
CA GLY A 299 24.26 -3.12 -13.17
C GLY A 299 25.16 -3.33 -11.97
N ALA A 300 26.13 -2.45 -11.71
CA ALA A 300 26.91 -2.46 -10.48
C ALA A 300 26.21 -1.64 -9.38
N PRO A 301 26.15 -2.13 -8.13
CA PRO A 301 25.90 -1.25 -6.98
C PRO A 301 26.89 -0.11 -6.98
N ILE A 302 26.47 1.13 -6.70
CA ILE A 302 27.34 2.30 -6.85
C ILE A 302 28.61 2.23 -6.00
N SER A 303 28.58 1.57 -4.84
CA SER A 303 29.75 1.31 -3.99
C SER A 303 30.82 0.43 -4.66
N LYS A 304 30.47 -0.29 -5.73
CA LYS A 304 31.38 -1.15 -6.52
C LYS A 304 31.53 -0.68 -7.96
N SER A 305 30.84 0.39 -8.34
CA SER A 305 30.86 0.92 -9.71
C SER A 305 32.20 1.52 -10.07
N THR A 306 32.63 1.28 -11.29
CA THR A 306 33.82 1.92 -11.89
C THR A 306 33.50 3.11 -12.78
N ILE A 307 32.21 3.35 -13.04
CA ILE A 307 31.72 4.44 -13.91
C ILE A 307 30.91 5.49 -13.14
N TYR A 308 30.57 5.23 -11.88
CA TYR A 308 29.89 6.19 -11.00
C TYR A 308 30.80 7.39 -10.69
N ASN A 309 30.23 8.59 -10.75
CA ASN A 309 30.92 9.82 -10.42
C ASN A 309 30.15 10.55 -9.31
N GLU A 310 30.73 10.67 -8.13
CA GLU A 310 30.10 11.36 -6.98
C GLU A 310 29.73 12.83 -7.27
N LYS A 311 30.43 13.50 -8.19
CA LYS A 311 30.19 14.90 -8.57
C LYS A 311 29.09 15.07 -9.63
N ASP A 312 28.68 13.97 -10.25
CA ASP A 312 27.61 13.89 -11.26
C ASP A 312 26.83 12.59 -10.99
N PRO A 313 26.13 12.50 -9.83
CA PRO A 313 25.65 11.23 -9.29
C PRO A 313 24.45 10.67 -10.04
N PHE A 314 23.80 11.41 -10.92
CA PHE A 314 22.66 10.96 -11.71
C PHE A 314 23.07 10.40 -13.07
N LYS A 315 24.30 10.66 -13.51
CA LYS A 315 24.78 10.17 -14.81
C LYS A 315 25.18 8.69 -14.76
N ASN A 316 24.83 7.94 -15.83
CA ASN A 316 25.13 6.52 -15.99
C ASN A 316 24.52 5.64 -14.89
N ARG A 317 23.28 5.93 -14.50
CA ARG A 317 22.53 5.21 -13.47
C ARG A 317 21.41 4.37 -14.08
N ASP A 318 20.81 3.54 -13.25
CA ASP A 318 19.53 2.88 -13.52
C ASP A 318 18.50 3.94 -13.97
N PRO A 319 17.82 3.78 -15.11
CA PRO A 319 16.89 4.78 -15.63
C PRO A 319 15.74 5.12 -14.66
N ARG A 320 15.41 4.20 -13.74
CA ARG A 320 14.38 4.45 -12.74
C ARG A 320 14.76 5.52 -11.72
N LEU A 321 16.04 5.84 -11.56
CA LEU A 321 16.46 6.91 -10.67
C LEU A 321 15.85 8.25 -11.07
N GLU A 322 15.95 8.62 -12.36
CA GLU A 322 15.38 9.87 -12.89
C GLU A 322 13.84 9.86 -12.91
N VAL A 323 13.21 8.68 -12.94
CA VAL A 323 11.75 8.57 -12.83
C VAL A 323 11.26 8.80 -11.39
N ASN A 324 12.06 8.44 -10.40
CA ASN A 324 11.68 8.53 -9.00
C ASN A 324 12.10 9.82 -8.32
N VAL A 325 13.23 10.42 -8.71
CA VAL A 325 13.91 11.47 -7.95
C VAL A 325 14.17 12.70 -8.82
N LEU A 326 13.54 13.80 -8.45
CA LEU A 326 13.77 15.12 -9.02
C LEU A 326 14.87 15.85 -8.23
N HIS A 327 15.88 16.39 -8.93
CA HIS A 327 17.08 16.96 -8.31
C HIS A 327 17.43 18.35 -8.84
N ASP A 328 18.50 18.96 -8.32
CA ASP A 328 18.92 20.31 -8.69
C ASP A 328 19.21 20.45 -10.19
N GLY A 329 18.67 21.49 -10.79
CA GLY A 329 18.86 21.85 -12.20
C GLY A 329 17.87 21.23 -13.18
N GLU A 330 17.05 20.26 -12.77
CA GLU A 330 16.00 19.71 -13.62
C GLU A 330 14.84 20.69 -13.78
N GLU A 331 14.08 20.51 -14.86
CA GLU A 331 12.88 21.29 -15.14
C GLU A 331 11.63 20.42 -15.08
N MET A 332 10.66 20.85 -14.28
CA MET A 332 9.34 20.24 -14.20
C MET A 332 8.27 21.31 -14.14
N TYR A 333 7.21 21.18 -14.94
CA TYR A 333 6.12 22.15 -15.02
C TYR A 333 6.61 23.60 -15.28
N GLY A 334 7.68 23.78 -16.06
CA GLY A 334 8.28 25.08 -16.36
C GLY A 334 9.03 25.74 -15.19
N VAL A 335 9.30 24.98 -14.12
CA VAL A 335 10.09 25.43 -12.97
C VAL A 335 11.41 24.69 -12.93
N THR A 336 12.52 25.45 -12.88
CA THR A 336 13.86 24.88 -12.62
C THR A 336 14.02 24.61 -11.13
N ILE A 337 14.30 23.37 -10.76
CA ILE A 337 14.54 22.95 -9.38
C ILE A 337 15.88 23.51 -8.87
N LYS A 338 15.86 24.16 -7.71
CA LYS A 338 17.05 24.75 -7.05
C LYS A 338 17.03 24.40 -5.57
N VAL A 339 17.88 23.48 -5.17
CA VAL A 339 17.86 22.92 -3.80
C VAL A 339 18.83 23.57 -2.82
N LYS A 340 19.68 24.52 -3.29
CA LYS A 340 20.64 25.19 -2.40
C LYS A 340 19.93 25.98 -1.31
N PRO A 341 20.43 26.00 -0.05
CA PRO A 341 19.84 26.77 1.05
C PRO A 341 20.20 28.27 0.98
N LEU A 342 19.94 28.90 -0.15
CA LEU A 342 20.21 30.31 -0.41
C LEU A 342 18.93 31.06 -0.73
N LYS A 343 18.81 32.33 -0.30
CA LYS A 343 17.66 33.19 -0.62
C LYS A 343 17.38 33.30 -2.13
N SER A 344 18.42 33.23 -2.97
CA SER A 344 18.32 33.24 -4.43
C SER A 344 17.81 31.92 -5.02
N SER A 345 17.76 30.84 -4.26
CA SER A 345 17.36 29.52 -4.75
C SER A 345 15.85 29.35 -4.99
N GLY A 346 15.06 30.37 -4.69
CA GLY A 346 13.62 30.35 -4.87
C GLY A 346 12.90 29.45 -3.84
N LYS A 347 11.64 29.10 -4.11
CA LYS A 347 10.80 28.32 -3.19
C LYS A 347 11.19 26.84 -3.10
N THR A 348 12.01 26.33 -3.99
CA THR A 348 12.50 24.93 -3.98
C THR A 348 13.78 24.75 -3.18
N GLY A 349 14.46 25.82 -2.78
CA GLY A 349 15.67 25.76 -1.94
C GLY A 349 15.37 25.30 -0.52
N ILE A 350 16.29 24.51 0.08
CA ILE A 350 16.10 23.80 1.37
C ILE A 350 15.57 24.68 2.51
N GLU A 351 15.93 25.95 2.58
CA GLU A 351 15.55 26.83 3.70
C GLU A 351 14.63 27.98 3.28
N GLN A 352 14.17 28.01 2.03
CA GLN A 352 13.42 29.14 1.48
C GLN A 352 11.93 29.12 1.83
N HIS A 353 11.38 27.94 2.04
CA HIS A 353 9.97 27.72 2.38
C HIS A 353 9.84 26.65 3.46
N GLY A 354 8.81 26.74 4.31
CA GLY A 354 8.58 25.76 5.38
C GLY A 354 8.41 24.33 4.89
N ASP A 355 7.96 24.19 3.65
CA ASP A 355 7.69 22.90 2.99
C ASP A 355 8.74 22.56 1.92
N ALA A 356 9.86 23.32 1.82
CA ALA A 356 10.94 23.00 0.90
C ALA A 356 11.66 21.71 1.29
N THR A 357 12.31 21.05 0.31
CA THR A 357 12.92 19.74 0.53
C THR A 357 13.84 19.68 1.75
N ALA A 358 13.66 18.65 2.55
CA ALA A 358 14.53 18.36 3.70
C ALA A 358 15.83 17.66 3.28
N THR A 359 15.85 16.96 2.14
CA THR A 359 16.94 16.10 1.69
C THR A 359 17.76 16.67 0.55
N GLY A 360 17.25 17.68 -0.17
CA GLY A 360 17.78 18.16 -1.43
C GLY A 360 17.22 17.41 -2.65
N TYR A 361 16.23 16.58 -2.46
CA TYR A 361 15.52 15.83 -3.49
C TYR A 361 14.02 15.99 -3.34
N TYR A 362 13.29 15.85 -4.46
CA TYR A 362 11.83 15.70 -4.47
C TYR A 362 11.46 14.41 -5.17
N GLN A 363 10.29 13.87 -4.90
CA GLN A 363 9.79 12.76 -5.69
C GLN A 363 9.35 13.24 -7.08
N GLN A 364 9.46 12.37 -8.09
CA GLN A 364 9.05 12.65 -9.47
C GLN A 364 8.03 11.63 -9.98
N LYS A 365 8.04 10.42 -9.49
CA LYS A 365 7.33 9.24 -10.02
C LYS A 365 5.89 9.52 -10.45
N TRP A 366 5.12 10.23 -9.64
CA TRP A 366 3.70 10.49 -9.85
C TRP A 366 3.40 11.79 -10.59
N LEU A 367 4.43 12.59 -10.90
CA LEU A 367 4.24 13.88 -11.51
C LEU A 367 3.97 13.72 -13.03
N ASP A 368 2.70 13.67 -13.40
CA ASP A 368 2.26 13.62 -14.78
C ASP A 368 2.39 15.03 -15.41
N PRO A 369 3.25 15.23 -16.44
CA PRO A 369 3.46 16.53 -17.04
C PRO A 369 2.24 17.07 -17.81
N SER A 370 1.22 16.25 -18.05
CA SER A 370 -0.03 16.67 -18.69
C SER A 370 -1.04 17.26 -17.71
N ILE A 371 -0.84 17.11 -16.40
CA ILE A 371 -1.71 17.60 -15.33
C ILE A 371 -1.15 18.91 -14.78
N ASP A 372 -1.97 19.96 -14.71
CA ASP A 372 -1.59 21.20 -14.02
C ASP A 372 -1.66 21.00 -12.49
N PRO A 373 -0.51 21.04 -11.77
CA PRO A 373 -0.49 20.78 -10.34
C PRO A 373 -1.36 21.70 -9.50
N GLN A 374 -1.55 22.95 -9.94
CA GLN A 374 -2.28 23.96 -9.16
C GLN A 374 -3.80 23.87 -9.33
N SER A 375 -4.27 23.50 -10.51
CA SER A 375 -5.71 23.44 -10.81
C SER A 375 -6.26 22.01 -10.81
N GLU A 376 -5.52 21.04 -11.31
CA GLU A 376 -5.95 19.66 -11.52
C GLU A 376 -5.32 18.67 -10.53
N GLY A 377 -4.08 18.94 -10.10
CA GLY A 377 -3.33 18.03 -9.20
C GLY A 377 -3.97 17.78 -7.84
N TRP A 378 -5.03 18.54 -7.48
CA TRP A 378 -5.84 18.36 -6.28
C TRP A 378 -7.12 17.55 -6.51
N ASN A 379 -7.40 17.15 -7.76
CA ASN A 379 -8.61 16.41 -8.14
C ASN A 379 -8.29 15.38 -9.23
N MET A 380 -7.33 14.51 -9.00
CA MET A 380 -6.86 13.53 -9.98
C MET A 380 -7.78 12.32 -10.07
N GLY A 381 -7.90 11.78 -11.28
CA GLY A 381 -8.61 10.52 -11.56
C GLY A 381 -7.71 9.29 -11.67
N LYS A 382 -6.40 9.40 -11.44
CA LYS A 382 -5.46 8.27 -11.54
C LYS A 382 -5.84 7.11 -10.63
N ASP A 383 -5.95 5.90 -11.19
CA ASP A 383 -6.20 4.68 -10.43
C ASP A 383 -5.08 4.39 -9.41
N TRP A 384 -5.47 4.00 -8.19
CA TRP A 384 -4.52 3.58 -7.18
C TRP A 384 -4.26 2.08 -7.27
N VAL A 385 -3.05 1.70 -7.68
CA VAL A 385 -2.68 0.30 -7.90
C VAL A 385 -2.24 -0.35 -6.58
N VAL A 386 -2.96 -1.39 -6.17
CA VAL A 386 -2.65 -2.18 -4.95
C VAL A 386 -1.65 -3.29 -5.26
N ILE A 387 -1.83 -3.98 -6.40
CA ILE A 387 -0.91 -5.00 -6.90
C ILE A 387 -0.72 -4.84 -8.40
N ARG A 388 0.52 -4.87 -8.85
CA ARG A 388 0.88 -4.92 -10.26
C ARG A 388 1.77 -6.13 -10.59
N TYR A 389 1.85 -6.51 -11.86
CA TYR A 389 2.48 -7.74 -12.30
C TYR A 389 3.97 -7.85 -11.94
N ALA A 390 4.69 -6.72 -11.90
CA ALA A 390 6.08 -6.71 -11.42
C ALA A 390 6.22 -7.28 -10.00
N GLU A 391 5.22 -7.09 -9.13
CA GLU A 391 5.24 -7.68 -7.79
C GLU A 391 5.12 -9.20 -7.81
N VAL A 392 4.31 -9.75 -8.72
CA VAL A 392 4.19 -11.20 -8.92
C VAL A 392 5.52 -11.79 -9.37
N LEU A 393 6.20 -11.13 -10.33
CA LEU A 393 7.51 -11.57 -10.83
C LEU A 393 8.57 -11.54 -9.74
N LEU A 394 8.64 -10.48 -8.93
CA LEU A 394 9.62 -10.38 -7.85
C LEU A 394 9.30 -11.32 -6.69
N THR A 395 8.01 -11.55 -6.38
CA THR A 395 7.59 -12.58 -5.42
C THR A 395 8.04 -13.97 -5.86
N TYR A 396 7.84 -14.29 -7.15
CA TYR A 396 8.29 -15.57 -7.71
C TYR A 396 9.81 -15.70 -7.68
N ALA A 397 10.54 -14.65 -8.08
CA ALA A 397 12.01 -14.64 -8.08
C ALA A 397 12.58 -14.87 -6.67
N GLU A 398 12.04 -14.18 -5.66
CA GLU A 398 12.46 -14.32 -4.27
C GLU A 398 12.17 -15.73 -3.74
N ALA A 399 10.93 -16.20 -3.91
CA ALA A 399 10.53 -17.53 -3.45
C ALA A 399 11.34 -18.65 -4.13
N MET A 400 11.58 -18.55 -5.44
CA MET A 400 12.39 -19.55 -6.18
C MET A 400 13.84 -19.55 -5.75
N ASN A 401 14.44 -18.39 -5.43
CA ASN A 401 15.80 -18.36 -4.90
C ASN A 401 15.90 -18.99 -3.49
N GLU A 402 14.85 -18.90 -2.69
CA GLU A 402 14.83 -19.55 -1.36
C GLU A 402 14.63 -21.08 -1.46
N LEU A 403 13.80 -21.55 -2.38
CA LEU A 403 13.53 -22.97 -2.63
C LEU A 403 14.66 -23.66 -3.39
N HIS A 404 15.17 -23.01 -4.40
CA HIS A 404 16.15 -23.52 -5.37
C HIS A 404 17.23 -22.47 -5.61
N PRO A 405 18.28 -22.42 -4.77
CA PRO A 405 19.32 -21.40 -4.86
C PRO A 405 19.88 -21.22 -6.27
N LEU A 406 19.91 -19.99 -6.77
CA LEU A 406 20.42 -19.62 -8.09
C LEU A 406 19.68 -20.31 -9.24
N SER A 407 18.40 -20.63 -9.10
CA SER A 407 17.62 -21.25 -10.15
C SER A 407 17.44 -20.34 -11.36
N ALA A 408 17.32 -20.95 -12.55
CA ALA A 408 17.08 -20.21 -13.80
C ALA A 408 15.75 -19.41 -13.73
N GLU A 409 14.73 -19.97 -13.09
CA GLU A 409 13.42 -19.35 -12.91
C GLU A 409 13.50 -18.09 -12.05
N SER A 410 14.33 -18.09 -10.99
CA SER A 410 14.56 -16.92 -10.16
C SER A 410 15.21 -15.79 -10.97
N PHE A 411 16.26 -16.12 -11.73
CA PHE A 411 16.92 -15.15 -12.60
C PHE A 411 15.98 -14.63 -13.71
N ASP A 412 15.22 -15.49 -14.36
CA ASP A 412 14.33 -15.06 -15.44
C ASP A 412 13.27 -14.10 -14.94
N ALA A 413 12.65 -14.37 -13.80
CA ALA A 413 11.60 -13.53 -13.24
C ALA A 413 12.13 -12.13 -12.85
N VAL A 414 13.24 -12.03 -12.12
CA VAL A 414 13.81 -10.72 -11.76
C VAL A 414 14.32 -9.97 -12.99
N ASN A 415 14.85 -10.68 -13.97
CA ASN A 415 15.38 -10.08 -15.19
C ASN A 415 14.31 -9.56 -16.13
N GLN A 416 13.09 -10.08 -16.12
CA GLN A 416 11.96 -9.46 -16.82
C GLN A 416 11.72 -8.02 -16.33
N VAL A 417 11.71 -7.79 -15.02
CA VAL A 417 11.57 -6.46 -14.44
C VAL A 417 12.73 -5.54 -14.84
N ARG A 418 13.95 -6.05 -14.80
CA ARG A 418 15.17 -5.30 -15.17
C ARG A 418 15.19 -4.93 -16.65
N ARG A 419 14.90 -5.89 -17.54
CA ARG A 419 14.89 -5.68 -18.99
C ARG A 419 13.89 -4.62 -19.43
N ARG A 420 12.72 -4.50 -18.75
CA ARG A 420 11.72 -3.48 -19.04
C ARG A 420 12.30 -2.07 -19.04
N VAL A 421 13.25 -1.80 -18.17
CA VAL A 421 13.90 -0.48 -18.03
C VAL A 421 15.31 -0.44 -18.65
N GLY A 422 15.69 -1.49 -19.37
CA GLY A 422 17.00 -1.57 -20.05
C GLY A 422 18.19 -1.87 -19.14
N MET A 423 17.94 -2.33 -17.91
CA MET A 423 19.00 -2.80 -17.02
C MET A 423 19.51 -4.17 -17.41
N PRO A 424 20.83 -4.44 -17.29
CA PRO A 424 21.40 -5.73 -17.65
C PRO A 424 20.95 -6.85 -16.71
N ASP A 425 20.87 -8.07 -17.28
CA ASP A 425 20.46 -9.26 -16.55
C ASP A 425 21.41 -9.61 -15.40
N LEU A 426 20.83 -9.95 -14.24
CA LEU A 426 21.53 -10.69 -13.19
C LEU A 426 21.86 -12.09 -13.71
N GLN A 427 23.02 -12.64 -13.36
CA GLN A 427 23.49 -13.92 -13.89
C GLN A 427 24.54 -14.58 -12.97
N ASN A 428 24.79 -15.88 -13.18
CA ASN A 428 25.76 -16.67 -12.41
C ASN A 428 26.79 -17.37 -13.31
N THR A 429 27.01 -16.88 -14.53
CA THR A 429 27.86 -17.55 -15.54
C THR A 429 29.17 -16.82 -15.82
N ASP A 430 29.20 -15.49 -15.72
CA ASP A 430 30.38 -14.67 -16.00
C ASP A 430 30.81 -13.83 -14.78
N PRO A 431 31.82 -14.28 -14.01
CA PRO A 431 32.31 -13.55 -12.82
C PRO A 431 32.93 -12.17 -13.12
N SER A 432 33.21 -11.85 -14.37
CA SER A 432 33.78 -10.55 -14.76
C SER A 432 32.75 -9.45 -14.85
N LYS A 433 31.46 -9.79 -14.86
CA LYS A 433 30.36 -8.84 -14.99
C LYS A 433 29.89 -8.34 -13.61
N PRO A 434 29.49 -7.06 -13.48
CA PRO A 434 28.98 -6.51 -12.21
C PRO A 434 27.65 -7.14 -11.77
N THR A 435 26.93 -7.78 -12.71
CA THR A 435 25.66 -8.47 -12.47
C THR A 435 25.82 -9.92 -12.00
N TYR A 436 27.07 -10.39 -11.80
CA TYR A 436 27.35 -11.75 -11.37
C TYR A 436 26.91 -11.99 -9.92
N CYS A 437 26.18 -13.06 -9.69
CA CYS A 437 25.76 -13.56 -8.39
C CYS A 437 26.32 -14.96 -8.19
N ALA A 438 27.32 -15.10 -7.30
CA ALA A 438 27.99 -16.38 -7.03
C ALA A 438 27.22 -17.26 -6.04
N THR A 439 26.39 -16.67 -5.20
CA THR A 439 25.71 -17.35 -4.09
C THR A 439 24.24 -16.96 -4.01
N GLN A 440 23.44 -17.82 -3.35
CA GLN A 440 22.05 -17.54 -3.02
C GLN A 440 21.88 -16.18 -2.31
N ASP A 441 22.76 -15.87 -1.34
CA ASP A 441 22.70 -14.63 -0.57
C ASP A 441 22.97 -13.40 -1.43
N GLU A 442 23.91 -13.48 -2.38
CA GLU A 442 24.16 -12.40 -3.32
C GLU A 442 22.94 -12.18 -4.22
N LEU A 443 22.33 -13.23 -4.78
CA LEU A 443 21.11 -13.10 -5.56
C LEU A 443 19.94 -12.58 -4.71
N ARG A 444 19.79 -13.05 -3.47
CA ARG A 444 18.79 -12.54 -2.52
C ARG A 444 18.92 -11.02 -2.33
N LYS A 445 20.13 -10.51 -2.06
CA LYS A 445 20.38 -9.08 -1.90
C LYS A 445 20.07 -8.29 -3.17
N ARG A 446 20.33 -8.86 -4.34
CA ARG A 446 20.03 -8.21 -5.62
C ARG A 446 18.50 -8.16 -5.86
N ILE A 447 17.77 -9.24 -5.56
CA ILE A 447 16.31 -9.27 -5.63
C ILE A 447 15.70 -8.28 -4.62
N GLN A 448 16.21 -8.22 -3.39
CA GLN A 448 15.78 -7.24 -2.38
C GLN A 448 16.02 -5.80 -2.84
N ASN A 449 17.15 -5.53 -3.50
CA ASN A 449 17.40 -4.23 -4.09
C ASN A 449 16.46 -3.95 -5.28
N GLU A 450 16.17 -4.95 -6.11
CA GLU A 450 15.21 -4.82 -7.20
C GLU A 450 13.80 -4.47 -6.68
N TRP A 451 13.33 -5.11 -5.60
CA TRP A 451 12.12 -4.72 -4.88
C TRP A 451 12.15 -3.24 -4.48
N ARG A 452 13.26 -2.79 -3.90
CA ARG A 452 13.41 -1.42 -3.41
C ARG A 452 13.32 -0.39 -4.52
N VAL A 453 14.07 -0.58 -5.62
CA VAL A 453 14.14 0.42 -6.71
C VAL A 453 12.92 0.38 -7.62
N GLU A 454 12.32 -0.81 -7.80
CA GLU A 454 11.11 -0.97 -8.60
C GLU A 454 9.88 -0.35 -7.93
N PHE A 455 9.73 -0.57 -6.63
CA PHE A 455 8.59 -0.10 -5.84
C PHE A 455 8.90 1.13 -4.98
N ALA A 456 9.99 1.84 -5.25
CA ALA A 456 10.29 3.09 -4.57
C ALA A 456 9.11 4.06 -4.72
N LEU A 457 8.70 4.66 -3.60
CA LEU A 457 7.64 5.68 -3.54
C LEU A 457 6.26 5.18 -4.02
N GLU A 458 5.98 3.87 -3.85
CA GLU A 458 4.71 3.22 -4.18
C GLU A 458 4.07 2.56 -2.96
N GLY A 459 3.25 3.30 -2.20
CA GLY A 459 2.37 2.73 -1.18
C GLY A 459 3.07 1.96 -0.07
N GLY A 460 4.23 2.43 0.42
CA GLY A 460 4.90 1.91 1.62
C GLY A 460 5.38 0.45 1.54
N LYS A 461 5.54 -0.11 0.34
CA LYS A 461 6.02 -1.50 0.18
C LYS A 461 7.36 -1.72 0.89
N ARG A 462 8.28 -0.74 0.82
CA ARG A 462 9.58 -0.82 1.48
C ARG A 462 9.48 -1.02 2.99
N MET A 463 8.56 -0.34 3.68
CA MET A 463 8.35 -0.51 5.12
C MET A 463 8.03 -1.97 5.49
N TRP A 464 7.18 -2.61 4.69
CA TRP A 464 6.81 -4.00 4.92
C TRP A 464 7.92 -4.96 4.53
N ASP A 465 8.69 -4.67 3.50
CA ASP A 465 9.81 -5.49 3.05
C ASP A 465 10.92 -5.53 4.10
N ILE A 466 11.34 -4.38 4.63
CA ILE A 466 12.39 -4.35 5.67
C ILE A 466 11.96 -5.05 6.96
N ARG A 467 10.65 -5.06 7.27
CA ARG A 467 10.10 -5.81 8.40
C ARG A 467 10.11 -7.32 8.14
N ARG A 468 9.59 -7.79 7.00
CA ARG A 468 9.58 -9.22 6.69
C ARG A 468 10.97 -9.83 6.50
N TRP A 469 11.93 -9.04 6.02
CA TRP A 469 13.35 -9.45 5.94
C TRP A 469 14.09 -9.36 7.28
N GLY A 470 13.49 -8.81 8.32
CA GLY A 470 14.09 -8.68 9.64
C GLY A 470 15.20 -7.64 9.74
N ILE A 471 15.28 -6.69 8.79
CA ILE A 471 16.34 -5.67 8.71
C ILE A 471 15.84 -4.26 9.10
N ALA A 472 14.58 -4.10 9.51
CA ALA A 472 14.03 -2.79 9.82
C ALA A 472 14.81 -2.06 10.92
N LYS A 473 15.21 -2.76 11.99
CA LYS A 473 16.01 -2.18 13.07
C LYS A 473 17.38 -1.66 12.58
N GLU A 474 18.02 -2.38 11.68
CA GLU A 474 19.32 -1.98 11.12
C GLU A 474 19.18 -0.73 10.23
N VAL A 475 18.28 -0.79 9.26
CA VAL A 475 18.16 0.27 8.24
C VAL A 475 17.51 1.54 8.77
N LEU A 476 16.55 1.44 9.70
CA LEU A 476 15.86 2.60 10.27
C LEU A 476 16.69 3.31 11.35
N ASN A 477 17.59 2.61 12.06
CA ASN A 477 18.53 3.23 13.00
C ASN A 477 19.82 3.75 12.31
N ALA A 478 19.99 3.49 11.01
CA ALA A 478 21.05 4.13 10.25
C ALA A 478 20.79 5.65 10.12
N PRO A 479 21.83 6.48 9.96
CA PRO A 479 21.64 7.91 9.75
C PRO A 479 20.81 8.19 8.49
N PHE A 480 19.72 8.92 8.62
CA PHE A 480 18.99 9.44 7.47
C PHE A 480 19.72 10.65 6.91
N LEU A 481 20.05 10.58 5.63
CA LEU A 481 20.89 11.54 4.96
C LEU A 481 20.19 12.11 3.72
N GLY A 482 20.43 13.39 3.45
CA GLY A 482 20.16 14.03 2.18
C GLY A 482 21.41 14.15 1.32
N LEU A 483 21.35 14.95 0.27
CA LEU A 483 22.47 15.19 -0.65
C LEU A 483 23.69 15.76 0.06
N LYS A 484 24.87 15.61 -0.54
CA LYS A 484 26.12 16.25 -0.07
C LYS A 484 26.19 17.70 -0.48
N MET A 485 26.58 18.59 0.44
CA MET A 485 26.82 20.01 0.18
C MET A 485 28.07 20.52 0.87
N LYS A 486 28.86 21.31 0.14
CA LYS A 486 30.02 22.00 0.67
C LYS A 486 29.78 23.51 0.66
N PRO A 487 29.76 24.19 1.83
CA PRO A 487 29.58 25.63 1.88
C PRO A 487 30.77 26.35 1.22
N VAL A 488 30.45 27.46 0.52
CA VAL A 488 31.44 28.39 -0.03
C VAL A 488 31.42 29.64 0.82
N GLU A 489 32.51 29.90 1.52
CA GLU A 489 32.68 31.08 2.37
C GLU A 489 32.98 32.33 1.52
N GLY A 490 32.45 33.48 1.95
CA GLY A 490 32.67 34.77 1.35
C GLY A 490 32.42 35.90 2.35
N VAL A 491 32.22 37.14 1.84
CA VAL A 491 31.95 38.30 2.67
C VAL A 491 30.69 38.99 2.19
N VAL A 492 29.71 39.20 3.09
CA VAL A 492 28.50 39.99 2.83
C VAL A 492 28.45 41.12 3.85
N ASP A 493 28.32 42.36 3.39
CA ASP A 493 28.31 43.57 4.22
C ASP A 493 29.50 43.65 5.19
N GLY A 494 30.70 43.24 4.72
CA GLY A 494 31.94 43.27 5.50
C GLY A 494 32.06 42.16 6.56
N LYS A 495 31.14 41.19 6.62
CA LYS A 495 31.17 40.08 7.55
C LYS A 495 31.32 38.73 6.85
N PRO A 496 32.06 37.77 7.43
CA PRO A 496 32.11 36.41 6.94
C PRO A 496 30.70 35.81 6.82
N ALA A 497 30.40 35.19 5.68
CA ALA A 497 29.11 34.54 5.41
C ALA A 497 29.28 33.41 4.40
N ILE A 498 28.35 32.45 4.40
CA ILE A 498 28.21 31.48 3.32
C ILE A 498 27.52 32.18 2.15
N VAL A 499 28.19 32.21 0.99
CA VAL A 499 27.72 32.92 -0.22
C VAL A 499 27.22 31.96 -1.30
N ASP A 500 27.59 30.68 -1.23
CA ASP A 500 27.13 29.63 -2.14
C ASP A 500 27.36 28.23 -1.53
N TYR A 501 26.90 27.20 -2.23
CA TYR A 501 27.17 25.78 -1.93
C TYR A 501 27.58 25.05 -3.20
N ILE A 502 28.56 24.16 -3.08
CA ILE A 502 28.92 23.17 -4.10
C ILE A 502 28.13 21.91 -3.77
N LEU A 503 27.19 21.53 -4.65
CA LEU A 503 26.40 20.33 -4.49
C LEU A 503 27.22 19.08 -4.84
N TYR A 504 26.85 17.96 -4.23
CA TYR A 504 27.51 16.66 -4.39
C TYR A 504 28.96 16.61 -3.91
N GLU A 505 29.39 17.60 -3.13
CA GLU A 505 30.66 17.63 -2.43
C GLU A 505 30.47 17.92 -0.93
N GLY A 506 31.46 17.62 -0.11
CA GLY A 506 31.44 17.91 1.32
C GLY A 506 30.67 16.88 2.15
N GLU A 507 29.79 17.34 3.04
CA GLU A 507 29.04 16.50 3.96
C GLU A 507 27.58 16.35 3.53
N ASN A 508 26.98 15.20 3.85
CA ASN A 508 25.55 14.99 3.67
C ASN A 508 24.73 15.87 4.62
N ILE A 509 23.55 16.31 4.17
CA ILE A 509 22.52 16.84 5.05
C ILE A 509 22.15 15.73 6.04
N LYS A 510 22.19 16.04 7.34
CA LYS A 510 21.83 15.11 8.41
C LYS A 510 20.38 15.36 8.81
N LEU A 511 19.57 14.30 8.76
CA LEU A 511 18.17 14.34 9.16
C LEU A 511 18.01 13.75 10.58
N ALA A 512 16.86 13.98 11.20
CA ALA A 512 16.56 13.41 12.50
C ALA A 512 16.62 11.88 12.44
N GLY A 513 17.32 11.27 13.39
CA GLY A 513 17.44 9.83 13.48
C GLY A 513 16.15 9.15 13.93
N SER A 514 16.11 7.85 13.77
CA SER A 514 15.08 6.95 14.26
C SER A 514 15.54 6.23 15.53
N HIS A 515 14.59 5.67 16.27
CA HIS A 515 14.84 4.80 17.41
C HIS A 515 13.92 3.58 17.31
N TYR A 516 14.34 2.61 16.50
CA TYR A 516 13.56 1.42 16.19
C TYR A 516 14.08 0.22 16.99
N GLU A 517 13.21 -0.40 17.78
CA GLU A 517 13.53 -1.53 18.64
C GLU A 517 12.84 -2.82 18.16
N ASP A 518 13.18 -3.97 18.74
CA ASP A 518 12.65 -5.27 18.32
C ASP A 518 11.13 -5.38 18.47
N HIS A 519 10.54 -4.71 19.47
CA HIS A 519 9.09 -4.70 19.63
C HIS A 519 8.36 -3.92 18.52
N ASN A 520 9.04 -2.98 17.84
CA ASN A 520 8.46 -2.15 16.79
C ASN A 520 8.19 -2.90 15.47
N TYR A 521 8.60 -4.17 15.35
CA TYR A 521 8.19 -5.01 14.23
C TYR A 521 6.67 -5.27 14.20
N LEU A 522 6.00 -5.12 15.35
CA LEU A 522 4.53 -5.14 15.45
C LEU A 522 4.04 -3.80 16.01
N LEU A 523 2.84 -3.41 15.65
CA LEU A 523 2.15 -2.28 16.28
C LEU A 523 1.60 -2.71 17.65
N PRO A 524 1.45 -1.79 18.61
CA PRO A 524 0.77 -2.09 19.86
C PRO A 524 -0.71 -2.35 19.62
N VAL A 525 -1.28 -3.25 20.40
CA VAL A 525 -2.73 -3.45 20.44
C VAL A 525 -3.39 -2.15 20.90
N PRO A 526 -4.47 -1.68 20.25
CA PRO A 526 -5.12 -0.43 20.63
C PRO A 526 -5.55 -0.45 22.09
N GLN A 527 -5.18 0.59 22.85
CA GLN A 527 -5.52 0.67 24.27
C GLN A 527 -7.03 0.71 24.50
N THR A 528 -7.75 1.39 23.62
CA THR A 528 -9.22 1.46 23.66
C THR A 528 -9.89 0.10 23.63
N GLU A 529 -9.32 -0.84 22.85
CA GLU A 529 -9.86 -2.20 22.76
C GLU A 529 -9.54 -3.03 24.02
N ILE A 530 -8.35 -2.84 24.60
CA ILE A 530 -7.97 -3.48 25.87
C ILE A 530 -8.86 -2.96 27.02
N ASP A 531 -9.16 -1.66 27.05
CA ASP A 531 -10.02 -1.06 28.06
C ASP A 531 -11.47 -1.58 27.98
N LEU A 532 -11.95 -1.87 26.76
CA LEU A 532 -13.27 -2.46 26.52
C LEU A 532 -13.31 -3.96 26.79
N ASN A 533 -12.22 -4.68 26.51
CA ASN A 533 -12.11 -6.12 26.73
C ASN A 533 -10.78 -6.47 27.41
N PRO A 534 -10.78 -6.62 28.74
CA PRO A 534 -9.57 -6.94 29.53
C PRO A 534 -8.93 -8.29 29.24
N LYS A 535 -9.59 -9.16 28.41
CA LYS A 535 -9.01 -10.42 27.94
C LYS A 535 -8.02 -10.23 26.79
N LEU A 536 -8.02 -9.04 26.16
CA LEU A 536 -7.01 -8.68 25.16
C LEU A 536 -5.71 -8.29 25.85
N THR A 537 -4.62 -8.92 25.45
CA THR A 537 -3.28 -8.63 26.00
C THR A 537 -2.49 -7.73 25.04
N GLN A 538 -1.61 -6.89 25.61
CA GLN A 538 -0.72 -6.04 24.81
C GLN A 538 0.41 -6.85 24.17
N ASN A 539 0.96 -6.37 23.06
CA ASN A 539 2.18 -6.90 22.47
C ASN A 539 3.39 -6.62 23.39
N PRO A 540 4.36 -7.54 23.48
CA PRO A 540 5.53 -7.35 24.32
C PRO A 540 6.30 -6.06 23.99
N GLY A 541 6.64 -5.29 25.00
CA GLY A 541 7.42 -4.04 24.86
C GLY A 541 6.59 -2.75 24.85
N TYR A 542 5.25 -2.86 24.89
CA TYR A 542 4.33 -1.73 24.97
C TYR A 542 3.59 -1.67 26.31
#